data_4b80cb91382607c0660a7ccd56376306
#
_entry.id   4b80cb91382607c0660a7ccd56376306
#
_cell.length_a   1.000
_cell.length_b   1.000
_cell.length_c   1.000
_cell.angle_alpha   90.00
_cell.angle_beta   90.00
_cell.angle_gamma   90.00
#
_symmetry.space_group_name_H-M   'P 1'
#
loop_
_entity.id
_entity.type
_entity.pdbx_description
1 polymer ?
#
loop_
_entity_poly.entity_id
_entity_poly.type
_entity_poly.pdbx_seq_one_letter_code
_entity_poly.pdbx_strand_id
1 'polypeptide(L)'
;MFEWVSLSNFAIIGLSLQFGGMVYFAFIFSPMIFKFMDSEESSKFLRRMFPVYYRLSAAISIFPAVMLIPVHSYHVEVGALLAVAAIFLFAARVLVPLSNTARDENKVKKFNIIHRLSVSIYMLQMIAILVILIRLIS
;
A
#
# COMPACT_ATOMS: atom_id res chain seq x y z
N MET A 1 -15.81 15.53 -27.79
CA MET A 1 -16.73 16.11 -26.77
C MET A 1 -16.12 16.04 -25.36
N PHE A 2 -15.64 14.90 -24.92
CA PHE A 2 -15.00 14.72 -23.61
C PHE A 2 -13.54 14.31 -23.74
N GLU A 3 -12.72 15.16 -24.37
CA GLU A 3 -11.30 14.89 -24.61
C GLU A 3 -10.49 14.75 -23.30
N TRP A 4 -11.00 15.35 -22.22
CA TRP A 4 -10.41 15.21 -20.88
C TRP A 4 -10.72 13.87 -20.21
N VAL A 5 -11.69 13.11 -20.73
CA VAL A 5 -12.03 11.79 -20.21
C VAL A 5 -11.17 10.74 -20.93
N SER A 6 -10.15 10.24 -20.27
CA SER A 6 -9.27 9.21 -20.80
C SER A 6 -8.96 8.15 -19.75
N LEU A 7 -8.53 6.98 -20.20
CA LEU A 7 -8.11 5.89 -19.31
C LEU A 7 -6.94 6.34 -18.43
N SER A 8 -6.02 7.13 -19.01
CA SER A 8 -4.90 7.68 -18.25
C SER A 8 -5.34 8.62 -17.12
N ASN A 9 -6.38 9.42 -17.34
CA ASN A 9 -6.92 10.30 -16.30
C ASN A 9 -7.54 9.50 -15.15
N PHE A 10 -8.27 8.43 -15.44
CA PHE A 10 -8.79 7.54 -14.40
C PHE A 10 -7.66 6.84 -13.63
N ALA A 11 -6.59 6.44 -14.32
CA ALA A 11 -5.41 5.87 -13.67
C ALA A 11 -4.74 6.90 -12.76
N ILE A 12 -4.60 8.16 -13.19
CA ILE A 12 -4.05 9.25 -12.37
C ILE A 12 -4.89 9.47 -11.11
N ILE A 13 -6.20 9.49 -11.22
CA ILE A 13 -7.08 9.61 -10.06
C ILE A 13 -6.87 8.46 -9.07
N GLY A 14 -6.86 7.23 -9.58
CA GLY A 14 -6.63 6.04 -8.76
C GLY A 14 -5.28 6.05 -8.06
N LEU A 15 -4.21 6.42 -8.76
CA LEU A 15 -2.86 6.53 -8.22
C LEU A 15 -2.74 7.67 -7.20
N SER A 16 -3.40 8.80 -7.45
CA SER A 16 -3.43 9.92 -6.51
C SER A 16 -4.12 9.53 -5.21
N LEU A 17 -5.23 8.81 -5.30
CA LEU A 17 -5.95 8.28 -4.14
C LEU A 17 -5.07 7.29 -3.37
N GLN A 18 -4.41 6.37 -4.07
CA GLN A 18 -3.51 5.37 -3.48
C GLN A 18 -2.33 6.05 -2.78
N PHE A 19 -1.63 6.95 -3.46
CA PHE A 19 -0.48 7.66 -2.91
C PHE A 19 -0.87 8.51 -1.70
N GLY A 20 -1.92 9.31 -1.83
CA GLY A 20 -2.44 10.15 -0.74
C GLY A 20 -2.86 9.32 0.47
N GLY A 21 -3.55 8.19 0.24
CA GLY A 21 -3.93 7.26 1.29
C GLY A 21 -2.74 6.66 2.01
N MET A 22 -1.70 6.26 1.28
CA MET A 22 -0.47 5.71 1.87
C MET A 22 0.28 6.73 2.71
N VAL A 23 0.42 7.96 2.20
CA VAL A 23 1.08 9.06 2.93
C VAL A 23 0.28 9.41 4.18
N TYR A 24 -1.02 9.56 4.06
CA TYR A 24 -1.90 9.85 5.19
C TYR A 24 -1.82 8.77 6.27
N PHE A 25 -1.88 7.51 5.86
CA PHE A 25 -1.78 6.39 6.78
C PHE A 25 -0.44 6.38 7.53
N ALA A 26 0.68 6.49 6.80
CA ALA A 26 2.00 6.38 7.39
C ALA A 26 2.36 7.54 8.31
N PHE A 27 2.04 8.77 7.92
CA PHE A 27 2.54 9.96 8.59
C PHE A 27 1.52 10.65 9.51
N ILE A 28 0.24 10.37 9.34
CA ILE A 28 -0.82 11.00 10.12
C ILE A 28 -1.59 9.97 10.95
N PHE A 29 -2.20 8.98 10.30
CA PHE A 29 -3.11 8.05 10.95
C PHE A 29 -2.37 7.10 11.92
N SER A 30 -1.26 6.54 11.48
CA SER A 30 -0.47 5.62 12.31
C SER A 30 0.05 6.27 13.61
N PRO A 31 0.68 7.47 13.57
CA PRO A 31 1.03 8.17 14.80
C PRO A 31 -0.15 8.50 15.70
N MET A 32 -1.32 8.81 15.13
CA MET A 32 -2.54 9.07 15.91
C MET A 32 -3.02 7.85 16.66
N ILE A 33 -2.94 6.67 16.05
CA ILE A 33 -3.31 5.41 16.72
C ILE A 33 -2.49 5.24 18.01
N PHE A 34 -1.16 5.40 17.90
CA PHE A 34 -0.27 5.24 19.05
C PHE A 34 -0.37 6.36 20.07
N LYS A 35 -0.88 7.53 19.69
CA LYS A 35 -1.11 8.66 20.59
C LYS A 35 -2.40 8.53 21.39
N PHE A 36 -3.47 8.04 20.76
CA PHE A 36 -4.81 8.04 21.33
C PHE A 36 -5.29 6.68 21.86
N MET A 37 -4.63 5.61 21.49
CA MET A 37 -4.93 4.26 21.96
C MET A 37 -3.80 3.76 22.85
N ASP A 38 -4.15 2.99 23.90
CA ASP A 38 -3.14 2.29 24.69
C ASP A 38 -2.53 1.13 23.89
N SER A 39 -1.48 0.51 24.45
CA SER A 39 -0.73 -0.55 23.76
C SER A 39 -1.59 -1.77 23.45
N GLU A 40 -2.52 -2.15 24.30
CA GLU A 40 -3.40 -3.30 24.10
C GLU A 40 -4.46 -3.00 23.04
N GLU A 41 -5.10 -1.85 23.11
CA GLU A 41 -6.11 -1.41 22.14
C GLU A 41 -5.53 -1.25 20.74
N SER A 42 -4.39 -0.57 20.63
CA SER A 42 -3.71 -0.36 19.33
C SER A 42 -3.30 -1.68 18.71
N SER A 43 -2.80 -2.63 19.49
CA SER A 43 -2.43 -3.96 19.03
C SER A 43 -3.63 -4.72 18.45
N LYS A 44 -4.74 -4.75 19.16
CA LYS A 44 -5.97 -5.41 18.71
C LYS A 44 -6.54 -4.77 17.45
N PHE A 45 -6.54 -3.45 17.40
CA PHE A 45 -7.02 -2.70 16.26
C PHE A 45 -6.16 -2.97 15.01
N LEU A 46 -4.84 -2.86 15.13
CA LEU A 46 -3.93 -3.06 14.01
C LEU A 46 -3.97 -4.49 13.46
N ARG A 47 -4.12 -5.50 14.31
CA ARG A 47 -4.27 -6.89 13.88
C ARG A 47 -5.46 -7.11 12.96
N ARG A 48 -6.56 -6.40 13.21
CA ARG A 48 -7.77 -6.48 12.39
C ARG A 48 -7.69 -5.60 11.16
N MET A 49 -7.08 -4.44 11.30
CA MET A 49 -7.02 -3.43 10.26
C MET A 49 -6.03 -3.77 9.15
N PHE A 50 -4.81 -4.19 9.47
CA PHE A 50 -3.77 -4.40 8.46
C PHE A 50 -4.14 -5.38 7.35
N PRO A 51 -4.71 -6.56 7.62
CA PRO A 51 -5.11 -7.47 6.54
C PRO A 51 -6.13 -6.84 5.59
N VAL A 52 -7.08 -6.10 6.12
CA VAL A 52 -8.10 -5.39 5.33
C VAL A 52 -7.45 -4.27 4.54
N TYR A 53 -6.65 -3.45 5.19
CA TYR A 53 -5.95 -2.33 4.58
C TYR A 53 -5.08 -2.76 3.40
N TYR A 54 -4.28 -3.81 3.57
CA TYR A 54 -3.40 -4.30 2.50
C TYR A 54 -4.17 -4.93 1.34
N ARG A 55 -5.27 -5.62 1.60
CA ARG A 55 -6.13 -6.15 0.54
C ARG A 55 -6.80 -5.03 -0.26
N LEU A 56 -7.30 -4.01 0.43
CA LEU A 56 -7.86 -2.82 -0.24
C LEU A 56 -6.79 -2.08 -1.04
N SER A 57 -5.59 -1.94 -0.49
CA SER A 57 -4.46 -1.31 -1.19
C SER A 57 -4.09 -2.08 -2.46
N ALA A 58 -4.12 -3.42 -2.40
CA ALA A 58 -3.90 -4.24 -3.58
C ALA A 58 -4.99 -4.00 -4.66
N ALA A 59 -6.25 -3.98 -4.26
CA ALA A 59 -7.37 -3.71 -5.18
C ALA A 59 -7.26 -2.32 -5.81
N ILE A 60 -6.94 -1.30 -5.02
CA ILE A 60 -6.76 0.07 -5.51
C ILE A 60 -5.58 0.16 -6.47
N SER A 61 -4.51 -0.62 -6.26
CA SER A 61 -3.36 -0.67 -7.18
C SER A 61 -3.69 -1.38 -8.50
N ILE A 62 -4.58 -2.36 -8.49
CA ILE A 62 -5.03 -3.06 -9.70
C ILE A 62 -5.85 -2.14 -10.60
N PHE A 63 -6.66 -1.25 -10.04
CA PHE A 63 -7.52 -0.35 -10.81
C PHE A 63 -6.73 0.48 -11.85
N PRO A 64 -5.71 1.28 -11.48
CA PRO A 64 -4.94 2.00 -12.49
C PRO A 64 -4.18 1.08 -13.45
N ALA A 65 -3.74 -0.09 -13.00
CA ALA A 65 -3.10 -1.08 -13.88
C ALA A 65 -4.06 -1.51 -15.00
N VAL A 66 -5.30 -1.85 -14.66
CA VAL A 66 -6.33 -2.23 -15.64
C VAL A 66 -6.61 -1.08 -16.61
N MET A 67 -6.72 0.14 -16.10
CA MET A 67 -6.96 1.32 -16.94
C MET A 67 -5.82 1.57 -17.94
N LEU A 68 -4.58 1.22 -17.59
CA LEU A 68 -3.41 1.45 -18.43
C LEU A 68 -3.10 0.30 -19.41
N ILE A 69 -3.71 -0.88 -19.24
CA ILE A 69 -3.46 -2.02 -20.15
C ILE A 69 -3.63 -1.64 -21.64
N PRO A 70 -4.72 -0.95 -22.07
CA PRO A 70 -4.87 -0.58 -23.46
C PRO A 70 -3.92 0.53 -23.93
N VAL A 71 -3.22 1.18 -23.01
CA VAL A 71 -2.33 2.31 -23.33
C VAL A 71 -0.90 1.78 -23.48
N HIS A 72 -0.50 1.48 -24.69
CA HIS A 72 0.77 0.78 -25.00
C HIS A 72 2.03 1.47 -24.47
N SER A 73 1.99 2.78 -24.23
CA SER A 73 3.12 3.53 -23.70
C SER A 73 3.46 3.20 -22.24
N TYR A 74 2.55 2.54 -21.50
CA TYR A 74 2.65 2.35 -20.05
C TYR A 74 2.75 0.88 -19.63
N HIS A 75 3.31 0.01 -20.47
CA HIS A 75 3.46 -1.42 -20.14
C HIS A 75 4.32 -1.66 -18.89
N VAL A 76 5.37 -0.87 -18.70
CA VAL A 76 6.26 -0.98 -17.53
C VAL A 76 5.51 -0.57 -16.28
N GLU A 77 4.73 0.49 -16.35
CA GLU A 77 3.92 0.98 -15.24
C GLU A 77 2.84 -0.04 -14.85
N VAL A 78 2.20 -0.68 -15.82
CA VAL A 78 1.24 -1.77 -15.57
C VAL A 78 1.90 -2.91 -14.81
N GLY A 79 3.06 -3.37 -15.28
CA GLY A 79 3.84 -4.41 -14.63
C GLY A 79 4.23 -4.04 -13.19
N ALA A 80 4.69 -2.81 -12.98
CA ALA A 80 5.06 -2.30 -11.68
C ALA A 80 3.85 -2.24 -10.72
N LEU A 81 2.69 -1.79 -11.19
CA LEU A 81 1.46 -1.74 -10.39
C LEU A 81 0.95 -3.12 -10.00
N LEU A 82 1.04 -4.08 -10.91
CA LEU A 82 0.68 -5.47 -10.59
C LEU A 82 1.65 -6.07 -9.57
N ALA A 83 2.94 -5.74 -9.65
CA ALA A 83 3.92 -6.12 -8.64
C ALA A 83 3.60 -5.49 -7.27
N VAL A 84 3.25 -4.21 -7.24
CA VAL A 84 2.83 -3.51 -6.02
C VAL A 84 1.60 -4.21 -5.41
N ALA A 85 0.59 -4.53 -6.21
CA ALA A 85 -0.59 -5.26 -5.74
C ALA A 85 -0.24 -6.64 -5.17
N ALA A 86 0.62 -7.39 -5.85
CA ALA A 86 1.09 -8.70 -5.38
C ALA A 86 1.85 -8.59 -4.05
N ILE A 87 2.68 -7.57 -3.88
CA ILE A 87 3.41 -7.32 -2.64
C ILE A 87 2.46 -6.95 -1.49
N PHE A 88 1.42 -6.17 -1.74
CA PHE A 88 0.39 -5.90 -0.73
C PHE A 88 -0.34 -7.17 -0.29
N LEU A 89 -0.67 -8.07 -1.22
CA LEU A 89 -1.28 -9.36 -0.89
C LEU A 89 -0.32 -10.26 -0.12
N PHE A 90 0.95 -10.27 -0.48
CA PHE A 90 1.99 -10.98 0.27
C PHE A 90 2.09 -10.44 1.70
N ALA A 91 2.13 -9.13 1.88
CA ALA A 91 2.16 -8.51 3.20
C ALA A 91 0.94 -8.93 4.04
N ALA A 92 -0.25 -8.91 3.45
CA ALA A 92 -1.49 -9.30 4.15
C ALA A 92 -1.48 -10.77 4.58
N ARG A 93 -0.95 -11.67 3.75
CA ARG A 93 -1.02 -13.12 3.97
C ARG A 93 0.17 -13.70 4.71
N VAL A 94 1.32 -13.06 4.63
CA VAL A 94 2.59 -13.59 5.17
C VAL A 94 3.16 -12.68 6.23
N LEU A 95 3.42 -11.40 5.90
CA LEU A 95 4.12 -10.51 6.83
C LEU A 95 3.29 -10.18 8.07
N VAL A 96 2.00 -9.92 7.92
CA VAL A 96 1.10 -9.62 9.06
C VAL A 96 0.98 -10.83 10.00
N PRO A 97 0.67 -12.04 9.54
CA PRO A 97 0.63 -13.22 10.41
C PRO A 97 1.97 -13.52 11.09
N LEU A 98 3.10 -13.40 10.37
CA LEU A 98 4.43 -13.60 10.95
C LEU A 98 4.73 -12.58 12.06
N SER A 99 4.39 -11.33 11.83
CA SER A 99 4.55 -10.24 12.81
C SER A 99 3.71 -10.51 14.06
N ASN A 100 2.45 -10.89 13.89
CA ASN A 100 1.56 -11.21 14.99
C ASN A 100 2.05 -12.41 15.80
N THR A 101 2.51 -13.48 15.15
CA THR A 101 3.06 -14.66 15.81
C THR A 101 4.31 -14.32 16.59
N ALA A 102 5.24 -13.55 16.01
CA ALA A 102 6.46 -13.13 16.71
C ALA A 102 6.15 -12.29 17.96
N ARG A 103 5.13 -11.44 17.89
CA ARG A 103 4.66 -10.65 19.03
C ARG A 103 4.05 -11.52 20.12
N ASP A 104 3.20 -12.48 19.75
CA ASP A 104 2.52 -13.38 20.70
C ASP A 104 3.53 -14.29 21.41
N GLU A 105 4.59 -14.69 20.74
CA GLU A 105 5.66 -15.53 21.30
C GLU A 105 6.74 -14.72 22.02
N ASN A 106 6.57 -13.41 22.18
CA ASN A 106 7.52 -12.47 22.79
C ASN A 106 8.92 -12.50 22.14
N LYS A 107 8.97 -12.78 20.83
CA LYS A 107 10.22 -12.77 20.04
C LYS A 107 10.47 -11.35 19.53
N VAL A 108 10.94 -10.47 20.42
CA VAL A 108 11.12 -9.03 20.14
C VAL A 108 12.02 -8.77 18.95
N LYS A 109 13.13 -9.50 18.87
CA LYS A 109 14.13 -9.36 17.78
C LYS A 109 13.52 -9.72 16.42
N LYS A 110 12.81 -10.83 16.35
CA LYS A 110 12.13 -11.30 15.14
C LYS A 110 11.03 -10.33 14.74
N PHE A 111 10.22 -9.86 15.69
CA PHE A 111 9.19 -8.84 15.45
C PHE A 111 9.78 -7.57 14.86
N ASN A 112 10.87 -7.05 15.43
CA ASN A 112 11.51 -5.83 14.96
C ASN A 112 12.05 -5.97 13.54
N ILE A 113 12.62 -7.12 13.19
CA ILE A 113 13.12 -7.39 11.84
C ILE A 113 11.96 -7.40 10.83
N ILE A 114 10.88 -8.12 11.14
CA ILE A 114 9.70 -8.20 10.27
C ILE A 114 9.06 -6.83 10.13
N HIS A 115 8.93 -6.08 11.21
CA HIS A 115 8.36 -4.74 11.20
C HIS A 115 9.18 -3.78 10.33
N ARG A 116 10.50 -3.75 10.51
CA ARG A 116 11.39 -2.92 9.67
C ARG A 116 11.32 -3.31 8.20
N LEU A 117 11.28 -4.60 7.90
CA LEU A 117 11.12 -5.11 6.53
C LEU A 117 9.79 -4.63 5.94
N SER A 118 8.70 -4.76 6.68
CA SER A 118 7.37 -4.33 6.25
C SER A 118 7.31 -2.83 5.98
N VAL A 119 7.88 -2.01 6.86
CA VAL A 119 7.95 -0.55 6.68
C VAL A 119 8.79 -0.19 5.46
N SER A 120 9.93 -0.84 5.27
CA SER A 120 10.81 -0.61 4.11
C SER A 120 10.11 -0.94 2.80
N ILE A 121 9.43 -2.08 2.74
CA ILE A 121 8.66 -2.50 1.57
C ILE A 121 7.54 -1.49 1.28
N TYR A 122 6.82 -1.05 2.31
CA TYR A 122 5.75 -0.06 2.18
C TYR A 122 6.28 1.26 1.61
N MET A 123 7.41 1.74 2.12
CA MET A 123 8.04 2.97 1.63
C MET A 123 8.49 2.84 0.18
N LEU A 124 9.07 1.70 -0.21
CA LEU A 124 9.45 1.45 -1.60
C LEU A 124 8.23 1.41 -2.53
N GLN A 125 7.13 0.80 -2.10
CA GLN A 125 5.87 0.80 -2.85
C GLN A 125 5.32 2.22 -3.02
N MET A 126 5.37 3.02 -1.96
CA MET A 126 4.93 4.42 -1.99
C MET A 126 5.74 5.25 -2.98
N ILE A 127 7.07 5.08 -3.00
CA ILE A 127 7.96 5.73 -3.96
C ILE A 127 7.65 5.25 -5.39
N ALA A 128 7.44 3.96 -5.59
CA ALA A 128 7.09 3.40 -6.90
C ALA A 128 5.79 4.01 -7.45
N ILE A 129 4.76 4.10 -6.62
CA ILE A 129 3.49 4.72 -6.99
C ILE A 129 3.67 6.21 -7.32
N LEU A 130 4.46 6.93 -6.55
CA LEU A 130 4.77 8.33 -6.82
C LEU A 130 5.48 8.50 -8.17
N VAL A 131 6.47 7.68 -8.45
CA VAL A 131 7.20 7.71 -9.73
C VAL A 131 6.25 7.45 -10.89
N ILE A 132 5.39 6.44 -10.79
CA ILE A 132 4.39 6.13 -11.82
C ILE A 132 3.45 7.32 -12.03
N LEU A 133 2.95 7.89 -10.94
CA LEU A 133 2.05 9.04 -10.98
C LEU A 133 2.70 10.24 -11.68
N ILE A 134 3.95 10.55 -11.35
CA ILE A 134 4.71 11.64 -12.00
C ILE A 134 4.86 11.37 -13.49
N ARG A 135 5.17 10.13 -13.88
CA ARG A 135 5.30 9.76 -15.29
C ARG A 135 4.00 9.94 -16.06
N LEU A 136 2.85 9.64 -15.45
CA LEU A 136 1.57 9.82 -16.11
C LEU A 136 1.17 11.28 -16.24
N ILE A 137 1.56 12.12 -15.29
CA ILE A 137 1.27 13.56 -15.29
C ILE A 137 2.20 14.30 -16.28
N SER A 138 3.43 13.83 -16.44
CA SER A 138 4.39 14.42 -17.35
C SER A 138 4.00 14.09 -18.81
#